data_fcc5662ac4423e05573a27dd4d30f6ec
#
_entry.id   fcc5662ac4423e05573a27dd4d30f6ec
#
_cell.length_a   1.000
_cell.length_b   1.000
_cell.length_c   1.000
_cell.angle_alpha   90.00
_cell.angle_beta   90.00
_cell.angle_gamma   90.00
#
_symmetry.space_group_name_H-M   'P 1'
#
loop_
_entity.id
_entity.type
_entity.pdbx_description
1 polymer ?
#
loop_
_entity_poly.entity_id
_entity_poly.type
_entity_poly.pdbx_seq_one_letter_code
_entity_poly.pdbx_strand_id
1 'polypeptide(L)'
;MQFPGPSTPDMKAIQAIRGMKDIPPAETPVWRRLEDTARDVLAGYGYHELRPPIVEKTELFRRSVGEATDIVEKEMYTFADRNGENLTLRPECTASCVRAAIEHGWLRGRGQRLWHMGPMFRYEKPQKGRYRQFHQLDVEALGFPGPDVDAELILLGTRLWRRLGLEGLRLELNCLGSREIQQSYRNQLVDYLSAHVKDLDDDSRRRLGSNALRILDSKNPNLRHILEAAPRIVDCLDDDSRAHFEQLQAMLDASGITFRVNPRLVRGLDYYTGTVFEWITDDLGAQGAVCGGGRYDGLVEEIGGTPTPATGFAVGLERIVALMQSGENVPTPLEPHAYLLAVGAEAQRAAHPLAEQLRDVLPGLCLLVDAGPGNFKRKMKSADRSSAKLALILGEDEIREQRITLKDMRGDGGQVSVARSEIAEKVRASIGFND
;
A
#
# COMPACT_ATOMS: atom_id res chain seq x y z
N MET A 1 -53.04 31.28 -18.51
CA MET A 1 -52.02 30.51 -19.18
C MET A 1 -50.76 30.54 -18.31
N GLN A 2 -50.47 29.44 -17.57
CA GLN A 2 -49.26 29.28 -16.83
C GLN A 2 -48.19 28.72 -17.77
N PHE A 3 -47.10 29.43 -17.97
CA PHE A 3 -45.97 28.93 -18.72
C PHE A 3 -45.25 27.88 -17.85
N PRO A 4 -44.92 26.67 -18.37
CA PRO A 4 -44.08 25.72 -17.64
C PRO A 4 -42.70 26.35 -17.49
N GLY A 5 -42.22 26.43 -16.26
CA GLY A 5 -40.84 26.82 -15.95
C GLY A 5 -39.84 25.85 -16.60
N PRO A 6 -38.61 26.31 -16.92
CA PRO A 6 -37.62 25.45 -17.55
C PRO A 6 -37.33 24.25 -16.62
N SER A 7 -37.56 23.06 -17.14
CA SER A 7 -37.12 21.83 -16.49
C SER A 7 -35.60 21.86 -16.37
N THR A 8 -35.07 21.90 -15.14
CA THR A 8 -33.65 21.66 -14.88
C THR A 8 -33.27 20.31 -15.49
N PRO A 9 -32.25 20.25 -16.36
CA PRO A 9 -31.80 18.97 -16.88
C PRO A 9 -31.43 18.05 -15.73
N ASP A 10 -31.89 16.81 -15.83
CA ASP A 10 -31.57 15.72 -14.89
C ASP A 10 -30.06 15.51 -14.88
N MET A 11 -29.32 16.27 -14.06
CA MET A 11 -27.87 16.15 -13.96
C MET A 11 -27.55 14.86 -13.21
N LYS A 12 -27.11 13.84 -13.96
CA LYS A 12 -26.58 12.60 -13.36
C LYS A 12 -25.42 12.94 -12.45
N ALA A 13 -25.41 12.37 -11.25
CA ALA A 13 -24.29 12.52 -10.31
C ALA A 13 -22.99 12.00 -10.97
N ILE A 14 -21.93 12.80 -10.86
CA ILE A 14 -20.62 12.43 -11.33
C ILE A 14 -20.07 11.32 -10.43
N GLN A 15 -19.59 10.26 -11.00
CA GLN A 15 -19.01 9.12 -10.29
C GLN A 15 -17.49 9.05 -10.52
N ALA A 16 -16.78 8.38 -9.62
CA ALA A 16 -15.37 8.09 -9.79
C ALA A 16 -15.11 7.23 -11.05
N ILE A 17 -13.92 7.35 -11.59
CA ILE A 17 -13.47 6.58 -12.75
C ILE A 17 -13.49 5.08 -12.40
N ARG A 18 -14.02 4.25 -13.30
CA ARG A 18 -14.04 2.80 -13.10
C ARG A 18 -12.65 2.24 -12.81
N GLY A 19 -12.51 1.58 -11.67
CA GLY A 19 -11.24 1.01 -11.20
C GLY A 19 -10.37 1.96 -10.38
N MET A 20 -10.81 3.19 -10.17
CA MET A 20 -10.26 4.12 -9.20
C MET A 20 -11.28 4.32 -8.10
N LYS A 21 -10.91 4.06 -6.84
CA LYS A 21 -11.82 4.06 -5.70
C LYS A 21 -11.39 5.08 -4.66
N ASP A 22 -12.39 5.70 -4.03
CA ASP A 22 -12.16 6.41 -2.79
C ASP A 22 -11.86 5.42 -1.65
N ILE A 23 -11.03 5.83 -0.71
CA ILE A 23 -10.85 5.15 0.57
C ILE A 23 -11.76 5.88 1.58
N PRO A 24 -12.90 5.29 1.96
CA PRO A 24 -13.86 5.98 2.81
C PRO A 24 -13.35 6.11 4.25
N PRO A 25 -13.86 7.08 5.04
CA PRO A 25 -13.47 7.27 6.44
C PRO A 25 -13.55 6.02 7.31
N ALA A 26 -14.46 5.09 6.99
CA ALA A 26 -14.60 3.83 7.72
C ALA A 26 -13.41 2.88 7.51
N GLU A 27 -12.70 2.98 6.40
CA GLU A 27 -11.56 2.13 6.05
C GLU A 27 -10.20 2.76 6.42
N THR A 28 -10.13 4.10 6.51
CA THR A 28 -8.87 4.80 6.77
C THR A 28 -8.13 4.38 8.04
N PRO A 29 -8.75 3.92 9.14
CA PRO A 29 -8.02 3.44 10.30
C PRO A 29 -7.15 2.21 10.03
N VAL A 30 -7.62 1.29 9.18
CA VAL A 30 -6.84 0.11 8.74
C VAL A 30 -5.64 0.54 7.91
N TRP A 31 -5.85 1.49 6.98
CA TRP A 31 -4.78 2.07 6.18
C TRP A 31 -3.71 2.73 7.04
N ARG A 32 -4.11 3.58 8.01
CA ARG A 32 -3.17 4.24 8.94
C ARG A 32 -2.35 3.22 9.72
N ARG A 33 -2.99 2.18 10.30
CA ARG A 33 -2.27 1.13 11.02
C ARG A 33 -1.22 0.45 10.14
N LEU A 34 -1.58 0.15 8.88
CA LEU A 34 -0.62 -0.40 7.91
C LEU A 34 0.54 0.55 7.66
N GLU A 35 0.23 1.81 7.33
CA GLU A 35 1.22 2.84 6.99
C GLU A 35 2.15 3.14 8.15
N ASP A 36 1.62 3.32 9.37
CA ASP A 36 2.42 3.62 10.55
C ASP A 36 3.30 2.43 10.94
N THR A 37 2.75 1.20 10.88
CA THR A 37 3.54 -0.01 11.13
C THR A 37 4.68 -0.15 10.12
N ALA A 38 4.43 0.15 8.84
CA ALA A 38 5.45 0.11 7.80
C ALA A 38 6.56 1.14 8.06
N ARG A 39 6.22 2.40 8.39
CA ARG A 39 7.19 3.45 8.74
C ARG A 39 8.07 3.04 9.92
N ASP A 40 7.48 2.50 10.98
CA ASP A 40 8.21 2.04 12.16
C ASP A 40 9.19 0.92 11.83
N VAL A 41 8.75 -0.09 11.06
CA VAL A 41 9.60 -1.20 10.66
C VAL A 41 10.74 -0.71 9.79
N LEU A 42 10.47 0.11 8.77
CA LEU A 42 11.48 0.64 7.85
C LEU A 42 12.52 1.52 8.56
N ALA A 43 12.07 2.37 9.49
CA ALA A 43 12.96 3.17 10.33
C ALA A 43 13.91 2.28 11.17
N GLY A 44 13.41 1.16 11.70
CA GLY A 44 14.20 0.19 12.46
C GLY A 44 15.29 -0.52 11.64
N TYR A 45 15.17 -0.55 10.30
CA TYR A 45 16.18 -1.07 9.36
C TYR A 45 17.03 0.04 8.72
N GLY A 46 16.81 1.31 9.06
CA GLY A 46 17.56 2.44 8.51
C GLY A 46 17.19 2.81 7.07
N TYR A 47 15.98 2.48 6.63
CA TYR A 47 15.47 2.92 5.33
C TYR A 47 14.89 4.33 5.42
N HIS A 48 15.19 5.17 4.43
CA HIS A 48 14.76 6.57 4.36
C HIS A 48 13.64 6.77 3.35
N GLU A 49 12.63 7.56 3.71
CA GLU A 49 11.51 7.87 2.82
C GLU A 49 11.96 8.72 1.63
N LEU A 50 11.56 8.31 0.44
CA LEU A 50 11.69 9.05 -0.80
C LEU A 50 10.30 9.29 -1.40
N ARG A 51 10.02 10.49 -1.87
CA ARG A 51 8.75 10.86 -2.52
C ARG A 51 8.97 11.34 -3.95
N PRO A 52 9.10 10.42 -4.92
CA PRO A 52 9.22 10.79 -6.32
C PRO A 52 7.93 11.39 -6.88
N PRO A 53 7.99 12.15 -7.97
CA PRO A 53 6.81 12.63 -8.70
C PRO A 53 5.89 11.49 -9.12
N ILE A 54 4.58 11.78 -9.20
CA ILE A 54 3.58 10.85 -9.73
C ILE A 54 3.67 10.76 -11.27
N VAL A 55 4.06 11.85 -11.91
CA VAL A 55 4.20 11.96 -13.36
C VAL A 55 5.68 11.96 -13.70
N GLU A 56 6.08 11.09 -14.59
CA GLU A 56 7.44 10.94 -15.08
C GLU A 56 7.47 10.95 -16.62
N LYS A 57 8.65 11.11 -17.22
CA LYS A 57 8.81 10.91 -18.66
C LYS A 57 8.49 9.47 -19.04
N THR A 58 7.72 9.26 -20.09
CA THR A 58 7.34 7.93 -20.57
C THR A 58 8.57 7.05 -20.85
N GLU A 59 9.65 7.67 -21.31
CA GLU A 59 10.92 7.01 -21.61
C GLU A 59 11.51 6.27 -20.39
N LEU A 60 11.35 6.81 -19.17
CA LEU A 60 11.81 6.15 -17.94
C LEU A 60 11.27 4.72 -17.85
N PHE A 61 9.96 4.57 -17.99
CA PHE A 61 9.32 3.25 -17.84
C PHE A 61 9.56 2.34 -19.05
N ARG A 62 9.69 2.88 -20.27
CA ARG A 62 10.05 2.07 -21.45
C ARG A 62 11.41 1.44 -21.33
N ARG A 63 12.40 2.19 -20.82
CA ARG A 63 13.76 1.68 -20.61
C ARG A 63 13.85 0.69 -19.46
N SER A 64 13.12 0.93 -18.38
CA SER A 64 13.26 0.15 -17.15
C SER A 64 12.37 -1.10 -17.11
N VAL A 65 11.09 -0.98 -17.45
CA VAL A 65 10.08 -2.04 -17.26
C VAL A 65 10.17 -3.12 -18.34
N GLY A 66 10.65 -2.76 -19.52
CA GLY A 66 10.73 -3.61 -20.70
C GLY A 66 9.58 -3.37 -21.69
N GLU A 67 9.94 -3.13 -22.97
CA GLU A 67 8.96 -2.80 -24.03
C GLU A 67 7.94 -3.90 -24.29
N ALA A 68 8.31 -5.17 -24.07
CA ALA A 68 7.43 -6.34 -24.30
C ALA A 68 6.59 -6.73 -23.06
N THR A 69 6.53 -5.87 -22.04
CA THR A 69 5.70 -6.12 -20.86
C THR A 69 4.28 -5.61 -21.08
N ASP A 70 3.28 -6.29 -20.50
CA ASP A 70 1.89 -5.83 -20.55
C ASP A 70 1.74 -4.40 -20.01
N ILE A 71 2.56 -4.00 -19.04
CA ILE A 71 2.57 -2.67 -18.44
C ILE A 71 2.87 -1.61 -19.52
N VAL A 72 3.98 -1.78 -20.24
CA VAL A 72 4.41 -0.81 -21.25
C VAL A 72 3.53 -0.85 -22.51
N GLU A 73 3.12 -2.04 -22.94
CA GLU A 73 2.30 -2.20 -24.13
C GLU A 73 0.86 -1.67 -23.99
N LYS A 74 0.24 -1.85 -22.79
CA LYS A 74 -1.22 -1.72 -22.66
C LYS A 74 -1.71 -1.00 -21.40
N GLU A 75 -0.89 -0.93 -20.34
CA GLU A 75 -1.40 -0.53 -19.02
C GLU A 75 -0.97 0.87 -18.59
N MET A 76 -0.01 1.52 -19.26
CA MET A 76 0.42 2.87 -18.91
C MET A 76 -0.63 3.92 -19.26
N TYR A 77 -0.87 4.86 -18.33
CA TYR A 77 -1.58 6.11 -18.60
C TYR A 77 -0.60 7.14 -19.14
N THR A 78 -0.51 7.25 -20.45
CA THR A 78 0.40 8.16 -21.16
C THR A 78 -0.37 9.29 -21.81
N PHE A 79 0.17 10.51 -21.73
CA PHE A 79 -0.40 11.71 -22.35
C PHE A 79 0.74 12.68 -22.74
N ALA A 80 0.46 13.53 -23.72
CA ALA A 80 1.38 14.59 -24.11
C ALA A 80 1.19 15.82 -23.20
N ASP A 81 2.27 16.46 -22.79
CA ASP A 81 2.22 17.79 -22.18
C ASP A 81 1.96 18.87 -23.23
N ARG A 82 1.91 20.15 -22.79
CA ARG A 82 1.67 21.29 -23.70
C ARG A 82 2.78 21.49 -24.73
N ASN A 83 3.99 20.97 -24.48
CA ASN A 83 5.13 21.07 -25.36
C ASN A 83 5.28 19.84 -26.27
N GLY A 84 4.39 18.84 -26.13
CA GLY A 84 4.41 17.60 -26.89
C GLY A 84 5.32 16.51 -26.30
N GLU A 85 5.84 16.68 -25.07
CA GLU A 85 6.60 15.64 -24.39
C GLU A 85 5.66 14.57 -23.85
N ASN A 86 6.00 13.29 -24.05
CA ASN A 86 5.20 12.17 -23.54
C ASN A 86 5.48 11.94 -22.06
N LEU A 87 4.43 12.07 -21.25
CA LEU A 87 4.42 11.86 -19.82
C LEU A 87 3.56 10.66 -19.46
N THR A 88 3.86 10.02 -18.34
CA THR A 88 3.18 8.83 -17.86
C THR A 88 2.90 8.95 -16.36
N LEU A 89 1.67 8.62 -15.93
CA LEU A 89 1.38 8.33 -14.53
C LEU A 89 2.14 7.04 -14.15
N ARG A 90 2.99 7.10 -13.13
CA ARG A 90 3.87 5.99 -12.74
C ARG A 90 3.10 4.67 -12.53
N PRO A 91 3.48 3.60 -13.23
CA PRO A 91 2.87 2.28 -13.06
C PRO A 91 3.51 1.47 -11.92
N GLU A 92 4.69 1.87 -11.46
CA GLU A 92 5.50 1.34 -10.36
C GLU A 92 6.48 2.42 -9.90
N CYS A 93 7.23 2.22 -8.81
CA CYS A 93 8.07 3.27 -8.26
C CYS A 93 9.58 2.98 -8.28
N THR A 94 10.00 1.75 -8.49
CA THR A 94 11.42 1.34 -8.51
C THR A 94 12.21 2.19 -9.51
N ALA A 95 11.71 2.34 -10.76
CA ALA A 95 12.36 3.17 -11.77
C ALA A 95 12.48 4.65 -11.33
N SER A 96 11.45 5.20 -10.70
CA SER A 96 11.48 6.58 -10.18
C SER A 96 12.47 6.74 -9.03
N CYS A 97 12.60 5.73 -8.15
CA CYS A 97 13.59 5.73 -7.06
C CYS A 97 15.02 5.70 -7.62
N VAL A 98 15.26 4.81 -8.60
CA VAL A 98 16.57 4.69 -9.27
C VAL A 98 16.92 5.99 -10.02
N ARG A 99 15.99 6.56 -10.81
CA ARG A 99 16.17 7.84 -11.50
C ARG A 99 16.55 8.96 -10.50
N ALA A 100 15.83 9.05 -9.37
CA ALA A 100 16.13 10.05 -8.35
C ALA A 100 17.52 9.86 -7.75
N ALA A 101 17.92 8.63 -7.46
CA ALA A 101 19.23 8.32 -6.90
C ALA A 101 20.37 8.69 -7.87
N ILE A 102 20.16 8.50 -9.19
CA ILE A 102 21.10 8.91 -10.24
C ILE A 102 21.15 10.43 -10.33
N GLU A 103 20.01 11.10 -10.48
CA GLU A 103 19.89 12.55 -10.68
C GLU A 103 20.53 13.35 -9.54
N HIS A 104 20.32 12.89 -8.31
CA HIS A 104 20.88 13.55 -7.12
C HIS A 104 22.27 13.03 -6.73
N GLY A 105 22.85 12.11 -7.49
CA GLY A 105 24.20 11.60 -7.26
C GLY A 105 24.37 10.82 -5.94
N TRP A 106 23.31 10.23 -5.41
CA TRP A 106 23.34 9.53 -4.11
C TRP A 106 24.12 8.21 -4.15
N LEU A 107 24.30 7.63 -5.33
CA LEU A 107 25.03 6.37 -5.51
C LEU A 107 26.55 6.51 -5.48
N ARG A 108 27.08 7.74 -5.37
CA ARG A 108 28.53 7.98 -5.36
C ARG A 108 29.16 7.52 -4.04
N GLY A 109 29.82 6.38 -4.07
CA GLY A 109 30.66 5.88 -2.97
C GLY A 109 29.97 5.31 -1.75
N ARG A 110 28.64 5.13 -1.78
CA ARG A 110 27.88 4.48 -0.68
C ARG A 110 26.55 3.93 -1.17
N GLY A 111 26.11 2.85 -0.51
CA GLY A 111 24.77 2.29 -0.74
C GLY A 111 23.66 3.18 -0.17
N GLN A 112 22.47 3.03 -0.71
CA GLN A 112 21.25 3.72 -0.31
C GLN A 112 20.19 2.71 0.10
N ARG A 113 19.50 2.99 1.20
CA ARG A 113 18.30 2.27 1.66
C ARG A 113 17.14 3.25 1.58
N LEU A 114 16.26 3.05 0.61
CA LEU A 114 15.16 3.96 0.29
C LEU A 114 13.82 3.23 0.37
N TRP A 115 12.76 3.95 0.70
CA TRP A 115 11.41 3.45 0.56
C TRP A 115 10.47 4.55 0.09
N HIS A 116 9.41 4.14 -0.59
CA HIS A 116 8.32 4.99 -1.04
C HIS A 116 6.97 4.36 -0.71
N MET A 117 5.98 5.18 -0.40
CA MET A 117 4.59 4.74 -0.28
C MET A 117 3.67 5.72 -0.99
N GLY A 118 2.84 5.21 -1.90
CA GLY A 118 1.94 6.10 -2.64
C GLY A 118 1.20 5.44 -3.79
N PRO A 119 0.42 6.23 -4.55
CA PRO A 119 -0.42 5.73 -5.63
C PRO A 119 0.39 5.35 -6.87
N MET A 120 -0.05 4.27 -7.52
CA MET A 120 0.39 3.78 -8.83
C MET A 120 -0.81 3.67 -9.77
N PHE A 121 -0.55 3.65 -11.09
CA PHE A 121 -1.60 3.71 -12.10
C PHE A 121 -1.35 2.69 -13.20
N ARG A 122 -2.28 1.73 -13.38
CA ARG A 122 -2.25 0.74 -14.46
C ARG A 122 -3.63 0.55 -15.07
N TYR A 123 -3.74 0.63 -16.37
CA TYR A 123 -5.01 0.44 -17.08
C TYR A 123 -5.38 -1.05 -17.15
N GLU A 124 -5.53 -1.67 -16.00
CA GLU A 124 -5.93 -3.07 -15.87
C GLU A 124 -7.46 -3.26 -15.89
N LYS A 125 -7.89 -4.50 -16.17
CA LYS A 125 -9.29 -4.88 -15.98
C LYS A 125 -9.57 -4.94 -14.46
N PRO A 126 -10.46 -4.07 -13.92
CA PRO A 126 -10.73 -4.02 -12.51
C PRO A 126 -11.32 -5.33 -11.97
N GLN A 127 -10.74 -5.81 -10.87
CA GLN A 127 -11.24 -6.95 -10.09
C GLN A 127 -10.82 -6.80 -8.62
N LYS A 128 -11.27 -7.68 -7.73
CA LYS A 128 -10.88 -7.64 -6.30
C LYS A 128 -9.35 -7.70 -6.18
N GLY A 129 -8.73 -6.73 -5.52
CA GLY A 129 -7.28 -6.62 -5.36
C GLY A 129 -6.50 -6.14 -6.59
N ARG A 130 -7.20 -5.75 -7.69
CA ARG A 130 -6.62 -5.07 -8.86
C ARG A 130 -7.44 -3.85 -9.23
N TYR A 131 -6.81 -2.70 -9.13
CA TYR A 131 -7.41 -1.40 -9.42
C TYR A 131 -6.57 -0.65 -10.45
N ARG A 132 -7.15 0.34 -11.10
CA ARG A 132 -6.45 1.22 -12.05
C ARG A 132 -5.62 2.30 -11.35
N GLN A 133 -6.08 2.72 -10.18
CA GLN A 133 -5.26 3.42 -9.18
C GLN A 133 -5.19 2.52 -7.96
N PHE A 134 -3.99 2.24 -7.49
CA PHE A 134 -3.70 1.41 -6.33
C PHE A 134 -2.47 1.96 -5.60
N HIS A 135 -2.21 1.51 -4.40
CA HIS A 135 -1.10 1.99 -3.60
C HIS A 135 -0.04 0.89 -3.43
N GLN A 136 1.20 1.30 -3.51
CA GLN A 136 2.34 0.43 -3.21
C GLN A 136 3.18 1.02 -2.07
N LEU A 137 3.77 0.12 -1.29
CA LEU A 137 4.99 0.35 -0.54
C LEU A 137 6.12 -0.29 -1.35
N ASP A 138 7.09 0.50 -1.75
CA ASP A 138 8.30 0.10 -2.47
C ASP A 138 9.50 0.29 -1.55
N VAL A 139 10.38 -0.70 -1.47
CA VAL A 139 11.57 -0.70 -0.59
C VAL A 139 12.77 -1.09 -1.45
N GLU A 140 13.77 -0.21 -1.53
CA GLU A 140 14.87 -0.32 -2.48
C GLU A 140 16.22 -0.20 -1.76
N ALA A 141 17.11 -1.15 -2.01
CA ALA A 141 18.49 -1.16 -1.53
C ALA A 141 19.45 -1.10 -2.72
N LEU A 142 20.11 0.04 -2.90
CA LEU A 142 20.97 0.34 -4.04
C LEU A 142 22.44 0.36 -3.59
N GLY A 143 23.33 -0.28 -4.34
CA GLY A 143 24.78 -0.31 -4.06
C GLY A 143 25.24 -1.43 -3.13
N PHE A 144 24.44 -2.48 -2.96
CA PHE A 144 24.77 -3.63 -2.10
C PHE A 144 24.84 -4.92 -2.95
N PRO A 145 26.04 -5.47 -3.18
CA PRO A 145 26.21 -6.60 -4.09
C PRO A 145 25.91 -7.99 -3.47
N GLY A 146 25.95 -8.11 -2.14
CA GLY A 146 25.87 -9.41 -1.45
C GLY A 146 24.45 -9.93 -1.24
N PRO A 147 24.28 -11.22 -0.92
CA PRO A 147 23.01 -11.85 -0.58
C PRO A 147 22.48 -11.43 0.81
N ASP A 148 23.31 -10.80 1.62
CA ASP A 148 22.99 -10.28 2.95
C ASP A 148 21.87 -9.23 2.89
N VAL A 149 21.89 -8.35 1.91
CA VAL A 149 20.83 -7.35 1.73
C VAL A 149 19.55 -7.97 1.15
N ASP A 150 19.65 -9.02 0.33
CA ASP A 150 18.46 -9.77 -0.10
C ASP A 150 17.79 -10.44 1.10
N ALA A 151 18.59 -11.05 2.01
CA ALA A 151 18.08 -11.58 3.26
C ALA A 151 17.48 -10.48 4.16
N GLU A 152 18.13 -9.32 4.28
CA GLU A 152 17.61 -8.16 5.03
C GLU A 152 16.20 -7.76 4.56
N LEU A 153 15.99 -7.63 3.24
CA LEU A 153 14.68 -7.28 2.66
C LEU A 153 13.60 -8.32 2.98
N ILE A 154 13.94 -9.61 2.90
CA ILE A 154 13.04 -10.71 3.23
C ILE A 154 12.70 -10.68 4.73
N LEU A 155 13.69 -10.47 5.61
CA LEU A 155 13.48 -10.35 7.05
C LEU A 155 12.63 -9.12 7.41
N LEU A 156 12.85 -8.00 6.73
CA LEU A 156 12.05 -6.78 6.87
C LEU A 156 10.59 -7.05 6.52
N GLY A 157 10.31 -7.67 5.37
CA GLY A 157 8.96 -8.08 4.98
C GLY A 157 8.32 -9.01 6.02
N THR A 158 9.04 -10.06 6.45
CA THR A 158 8.56 -10.99 7.48
C THR A 158 8.22 -10.27 8.80
N ARG A 159 9.05 -9.30 9.22
CA ARG A 159 8.77 -8.48 10.40
C ARG A 159 7.53 -7.62 10.20
N LEU A 160 7.34 -7.05 9.02
CA LEU A 160 6.15 -6.26 8.70
C LEU A 160 4.88 -7.10 8.83
N TRP A 161 4.86 -8.30 8.25
CA TRP A 161 3.71 -9.22 8.34
C TRP A 161 3.38 -9.57 9.78
N ARG A 162 4.38 -9.93 10.57
CA ARG A 162 4.21 -10.25 11.99
C ARG A 162 3.67 -9.06 12.80
N ARG A 163 4.17 -7.83 12.55
CA ARG A 163 3.71 -6.61 13.23
C ARG A 163 2.26 -6.25 12.85
N LEU A 164 1.83 -6.58 11.65
CA LEU A 164 0.45 -6.40 11.19
C LEU A 164 -0.49 -7.53 11.64
N GLY A 165 0.04 -8.61 12.24
CA GLY A 165 -0.75 -9.78 12.64
C GLY A 165 -1.20 -10.63 11.44
N LEU A 166 -0.44 -10.62 10.34
CA LEU A 166 -0.75 -11.40 9.14
C LEU A 166 -0.07 -12.77 9.24
N GLU A 167 -0.89 -13.79 9.32
CA GLU A 167 -0.49 -15.20 9.32
C GLU A 167 -0.78 -15.84 7.95
N GLY A 168 -0.18 -17.01 7.69
CA GLY A 168 -0.45 -17.78 6.46
C GLY A 168 0.20 -17.24 5.18
N LEU A 169 1.04 -16.21 5.27
CA LEU A 169 1.85 -15.76 4.13
C LEU A 169 3.02 -16.72 3.92
N ARG A 170 3.14 -17.27 2.72
CA ARG A 170 4.22 -18.18 2.32
C ARG A 170 5.21 -17.43 1.44
N LEU A 171 6.52 -17.64 1.73
CA LEU A 171 7.62 -17.11 0.94
C LEU A 171 8.03 -18.10 -0.14
N GLU A 172 8.00 -17.66 -1.38
CA GLU A 172 8.60 -18.38 -2.51
C GLU A 172 9.84 -17.64 -3.03
N LEU A 173 10.87 -18.40 -3.36
CA LEU A 173 12.16 -17.92 -3.88
C LEU A 173 12.48 -18.57 -5.21
N ASN A 174 13.21 -17.84 -6.07
CA ASN A 174 13.88 -18.37 -7.24
C ASN A 174 15.15 -17.56 -7.52
N CYS A 175 16.00 -18.06 -8.40
CA CYS A 175 17.15 -17.33 -8.95
C CYS A 175 17.07 -17.35 -10.47
N LEU A 176 17.07 -16.16 -11.07
CA LEU A 176 17.02 -15.99 -12.52
C LEU A 176 18.43 -15.96 -13.16
N GLY A 177 19.48 -15.88 -12.33
CA GLY A 177 20.85 -15.73 -12.80
C GLY A 177 21.13 -14.39 -13.50
N SER A 178 22.27 -14.30 -14.17
CA SER A 178 22.65 -13.15 -15.00
C SER A 178 21.77 -13.05 -16.26
N ARG A 179 21.90 -11.94 -16.99
CA ARG A 179 21.19 -11.77 -18.28
C ARG A 179 21.60 -12.80 -19.33
N GLU A 180 22.86 -13.21 -19.31
CA GLU A 180 23.40 -14.25 -20.20
C GLU A 180 22.75 -15.60 -19.90
N ILE A 181 22.62 -15.95 -18.61
CA ILE A 181 21.93 -17.16 -18.16
C ILE A 181 20.47 -17.11 -18.59
N GLN A 182 19.79 -16.00 -18.33
CA GLN A 182 18.39 -15.83 -18.72
C GLN A 182 18.19 -15.98 -20.23
N GLN A 183 19.10 -15.42 -21.05
CA GLN A 183 19.02 -15.54 -22.50
C GLN A 183 19.23 -16.99 -22.96
N SER A 184 20.23 -17.70 -22.39
CA SER A 184 20.47 -19.10 -22.66
C SER A 184 19.28 -19.98 -22.27
N TYR A 185 18.77 -19.77 -21.06
CA TYR A 185 17.58 -20.47 -20.57
C TYR A 185 16.34 -20.19 -21.41
N ARG A 186 16.14 -18.93 -21.82
CA ARG A 186 15.03 -18.55 -22.71
C ARG A 186 15.05 -19.35 -24.00
N ASN A 187 16.21 -19.54 -24.63
CA ASN A 187 16.34 -20.33 -25.84
C ASN A 187 15.93 -21.80 -25.60
N GLN A 188 16.44 -22.42 -24.52
CA GLN A 188 16.04 -23.77 -24.14
C GLN A 188 14.55 -23.91 -23.86
N LEU A 189 13.96 -22.92 -23.19
CA LEU A 189 12.53 -22.91 -22.88
C LEU A 189 11.67 -22.74 -24.15
N VAL A 190 12.09 -21.88 -25.09
CA VAL A 190 11.43 -21.70 -26.39
C VAL A 190 11.49 -22.98 -27.20
N ASP A 191 12.63 -23.67 -27.27
CA ASP A 191 12.77 -24.94 -27.96
C ASP A 191 11.85 -26.00 -27.36
N TYR A 192 11.84 -26.12 -26.03
CA TYR A 192 10.94 -27.03 -25.33
C TYR A 192 9.46 -26.72 -25.57
N LEU A 193 9.02 -25.48 -25.40
CA LEU A 193 7.63 -25.09 -25.58
C LEU A 193 7.16 -25.15 -27.04
N SER A 194 8.07 -24.95 -28.00
CA SER A 194 7.78 -25.08 -29.44
C SER A 194 7.42 -26.52 -29.81
N ALA A 195 8.01 -27.52 -29.15
CA ALA A 195 7.63 -28.92 -29.33
C ALA A 195 6.21 -29.21 -28.82
N HIS A 196 5.69 -28.38 -27.90
CA HIS A 196 4.33 -28.47 -27.32
C HIS A 196 3.37 -27.41 -27.83
N VAL A 197 3.68 -26.70 -28.93
CA VAL A 197 2.91 -25.55 -29.42
C VAL A 197 1.42 -25.83 -29.65
N LYS A 198 1.06 -27.08 -30.00
CA LYS A 198 -0.33 -27.49 -30.20
C LYS A 198 -1.16 -27.51 -28.92
N ASP A 199 -0.51 -27.75 -27.80
CA ASP A 199 -1.14 -27.85 -26.48
C ASP A 199 -1.17 -26.51 -25.74
N LEU A 200 -0.45 -25.49 -26.26
CA LEU A 200 -0.45 -24.14 -25.69
C LEU A 200 -1.76 -23.42 -26.03
N ASP A 201 -2.26 -22.62 -25.10
CA ASP A 201 -3.35 -21.67 -25.34
C ASP A 201 -2.88 -20.48 -26.20
N ASP A 202 -3.82 -19.68 -26.68
CA ASP A 202 -3.54 -18.56 -27.61
C ASP A 202 -2.65 -17.47 -26.97
N ASP A 203 -2.79 -17.25 -25.66
CA ASP A 203 -1.94 -16.30 -24.92
C ASP A 203 -0.51 -16.81 -24.82
N SER A 204 -0.34 -18.08 -24.47
CA SER A 204 0.97 -18.73 -24.39
C SER A 204 1.65 -18.82 -25.77
N ARG A 205 0.91 -19.10 -26.85
CA ARG A 205 1.45 -19.07 -28.21
C ARG A 205 1.97 -17.69 -28.60
N ARG A 206 1.23 -16.64 -28.27
CA ARG A 206 1.65 -15.26 -28.53
C ARG A 206 2.93 -14.92 -27.74
N ARG A 207 2.99 -15.31 -26.46
CA ARG A 207 4.13 -15.08 -25.59
C ARG A 207 5.37 -15.88 -25.95
N LEU A 208 5.23 -16.98 -26.65
CA LEU A 208 6.37 -17.81 -27.07
C LEU A 208 7.38 -17.00 -27.92
N GLY A 209 6.92 -16.11 -28.77
CA GLY A 209 7.78 -15.24 -29.60
C GLY A 209 8.24 -13.96 -28.91
N SER A 210 7.56 -13.49 -27.88
CA SER A 210 7.88 -12.21 -27.21
C SER A 210 8.50 -12.39 -25.84
N ASN A 211 7.85 -13.08 -24.95
CA ASN A 211 8.29 -13.29 -23.55
C ASN A 211 7.94 -14.70 -23.05
N ALA A 212 8.71 -15.70 -23.48
CA ALA A 212 8.48 -17.11 -23.15
C ALA A 212 8.54 -17.40 -21.64
N LEU A 213 9.34 -16.66 -20.86
CA LEU A 213 9.42 -16.81 -19.40
C LEU A 213 8.06 -16.60 -18.72
N ARG A 214 7.24 -15.70 -19.26
CA ARG A 214 5.89 -15.44 -18.72
C ARG A 214 4.90 -16.58 -18.89
N ILE A 215 5.21 -17.56 -19.74
CA ILE A 215 4.39 -18.77 -19.90
C ILE A 215 4.48 -19.64 -18.63
N LEU A 216 5.62 -19.62 -17.93
CA LEU A 216 5.83 -20.38 -16.68
C LEU A 216 4.84 -19.97 -15.56
N ASP A 217 4.39 -18.71 -15.56
CA ASP A 217 3.38 -18.19 -14.62
C ASP A 217 1.92 -18.44 -15.07
N SER A 218 1.70 -19.22 -16.12
CA SER A 218 0.35 -19.52 -16.60
C SER A 218 -0.44 -20.29 -15.53
N LYS A 219 -1.64 -19.79 -15.23
CA LYS A 219 -2.60 -20.44 -14.31
C LYS A 219 -3.56 -21.40 -15.03
N ASN A 220 -3.36 -21.63 -16.33
CA ASN A 220 -4.15 -22.57 -17.10
C ASN A 220 -3.89 -24.01 -16.65
N PRO A 221 -4.89 -24.71 -16.07
CA PRO A 221 -4.68 -26.07 -15.56
C PRO A 221 -4.27 -27.05 -16.64
N ASN A 222 -4.63 -26.81 -17.90
CA ASN A 222 -4.29 -27.68 -19.05
C ASN A 222 -2.79 -27.64 -19.38
N LEU A 223 -2.10 -26.55 -19.02
CA LEU A 223 -0.65 -26.40 -19.26
C LEU A 223 0.19 -26.95 -18.12
N ARG A 224 -0.43 -27.32 -17.01
CA ARG A 224 0.27 -27.67 -15.78
C ARG A 224 1.35 -28.76 -16.00
N HIS A 225 1.00 -29.82 -16.70
CA HIS A 225 1.91 -30.95 -16.95
C HIS A 225 3.10 -30.53 -17.83
N ILE A 226 2.89 -29.65 -18.83
CA ILE A 226 3.96 -29.12 -19.69
C ILE A 226 4.90 -28.23 -18.85
N LEU A 227 4.33 -27.35 -18.02
CA LEU A 227 5.11 -26.42 -17.20
C LEU A 227 5.86 -27.10 -16.05
N GLU A 228 5.33 -28.21 -15.51
CA GLU A 228 6.03 -29.03 -14.50
C GLU A 228 7.22 -29.79 -15.08
N ALA A 229 7.16 -30.16 -16.35
CA ALA A 229 8.26 -30.85 -17.06
C ALA A 229 9.23 -29.89 -17.78
N ALA A 230 8.98 -28.58 -17.75
CA ALA A 230 9.83 -27.58 -18.40
C ALA A 230 11.24 -27.53 -17.75
N PRO A 231 12.28 -27.18 -18.51
CA PRO A 231 13.61 -26.90 -17.95
C PRO A 231 13.52 -25.91 -16.80
N ARG A 232 14.37 -26.05 -15.78
CA ARG A 232 14.38 -25.15 -14.63
C ARG A 232 15.58 -24.22 -14.71
N ILE A 233 15.35 -22.91 -14.53
CA ILE A 233 16.44 -21.91 -14.63
C ILE A 233 17.53 -22.15 -13.58
N VAL A 234 17.18 -22.64 -12.39
CA VAL A 234 18.14 -22.94 -11.32
C VAL A 234 19.18 -24.01 -11.69
N ASP A 235 18.86 -24.87 -12.67
CA ASP A 235 19.80 -25.90 -13.17
C ASP A 235 20.81 -25.29 -14.16
N CYS A 236 20.58 -24.08 -14.67
CA CYS A 236 21.42 -23.35 -15.62
C CYS A 236 22.32 -22.29 -14.98
N LEU A 237 22.26 -22.13 -13.64
CA LEU A 237 23.04 -21.11 -12.94
C LEU A 237 24.54 -21.37 -13.03
N ASP A 238 25.31 -20.29 -13.24
CA ASP A 238 26.76 -20.32 -13.05
C ASP A 238 27.14 -20.46 -11.57
N ASP A 239 28.42 -20.65 -11.30
CA ASP A 239 28.92 -20.89 -9.94
C ASP A 239 28.68 -19.66 -9.02
N ASP A 240 28.81 -18.44 -9.53
CA ASP A 240 28.62 -17.21 -8.76
C ASP A 240 27.14 -17.00 -8.40
N SER A 241 26.23 -17.13 -9.35
CA SER A 241 24.78 -17.04 -9.10
C SER A 241 24.29 -18.13 -8.17
N ARG A 242 24.83 -19.35 -8.31
CA ARG A 242 24.53 -20.49 -7.44
C ARG A 242 25.00 -20.21 -6.01
N ALA A 243 26.24 -19.79 -5.83
CA ALA A 243 26.81 -19.48 -4.53
C ALA A 243 26.06 -18.36 -3.82
N HIS A 244 25.69 -17.29 -4.55
CA HIS A 244 24.87 -16.20 -4.02
C HIS A 244 23.52 -16.71 -3.52
N PHE A 245 22.83 -17.53 -4.31
CA PHE A 245 21.52 -18.07 -3.96
C PHE A 245 21.57 -19.06 -2.79
N GLU A 246 22.59 -19.90 -2.72
CA GLU A 246 22.84 -20.83 -1.60
C GLU A 246 23.15 -20.08 -0.30
N GLN A 247 23.96 -19.01 -0.35
CA GLN A 247 24.23 -18.15 0.81
C GLN A 247 22.97 -17.46 1.32
N LEU A 248 22.12 -16.94 0.42
CA LEU A 248 20.83 -16.37 0.82
C LEU A 248 19.97 -17.40 1.56
N GLN A 249 19.84 -18.60 1.02
CA GLN A 249 19.05 -19.66 1.65
C GLN A 249 19.60 -19.99 3.05
N ALA A 250 20.92 -20.13 3.18
CA ALA A 250 21.57 -20.37 4.49
C ALA A 250 21.32 -19.25 5.50
N MET A 251 21.32 -17.97 5.06
CA MET A 251 20.99 -16.82 5.93
C MET A 251 19.53 -16.84 6.39
N LEU A 252 18.61 -17.21 5.52
CA LEU A 252 17.19 -17.32 5.85
C LEU A 252 16.94 -18.48 6.81
N ASP A 253 17.54 -19.65 6.57
CA ASP A 253 17.46 -20.81 7.46
C ASP A 253 18.02 -20.48 8.86
N ALA A 254 19.19 -19.84 8.92
CA ALA A 254 19.79 -19.38 10.19
C ALA A 254 18.90 -18.35 10.94
N SER A 255 18.07 -17.63 10.20
CA SER A 255 17.11 -16.66 10.74
C SER A 255 15.74 -17.29 11.08
N GLY A 256 15.56 -18.59 10.86
CA GLY A 256 14.31 -19.30 11.11
C GLY A 256 13.18 -18.95 10.14
N ILE A 257 13.52 -18.52 8.93
CA ILE A 257 12.54 -18.17 7.90
C ILE A 257 12.23 -19.41 7.05
N THR A 258 10.98 -19.79 7.03
CA THR A 258 10.50 -20.87 6.15
C THR A 258 10.24 -20.33 4.75
N PHE A 259 10.81 -20.96 3.74
CA PHE A 259 10.62 -20.61 2.34
C PHE A 259 10.49 -21.87 1.46
N ARG A 260 10.04 -21.65 0.23
CA ARG A 260 9.99 -22.66 -0.80
C ARG A 260 10.73 -22.17 -2.05
N VAL A 261 11.65 -22.94 -2.58
CA VAL A 261 12.21 -22.69 -3.91
C VAL A 261 11.19 -23.11 -4.97
N ASN A 262 10.75 -22.12 -5.77
CA ASN A 262 9.80 -22.33 -6.85
C ASN A 262 10.48 -22.02 -8.20
N PRO A 263 10.91 -23.04 -8.98
CA PRO A 263 11.63 -22.82 -10.23
C PRO A 263 10.80 -22.17 -11.33
N ARG A 264 9.48 -22.03 -11.14
CA ARG A 264 8.56 -21.33 -12.06
C ARG A 264 8.29 -19.89 -11.66
N LEU A 265 8.80 -19.45 -10.51
CA LEU A 265 8.63 -18.06 -10.08
C LEU A 265 9.41 -17.14 -11.00
N VAL A 266 8.68 -16.35 -11.77
CA VAL A 266 9.17 -15.26 -12.62
C VAL A 266 8.45 -13.96 -12.27
N ARG A 267 9.04 -12.83 -12.63
CA ARG A 267 8.47 -11.51 -12.31
C ARG A 267 7.83 -10.86 -13.53
N GLY A 268 6.91 -9.94 -13.28
CA GLY A 268 6.17 -9.21 -14.31
C GLY A 268 6.93 -8.08 -15.00
N LEU A 269 8.16 -7.83 -14.60
CA LEU A 269 9.03 -6.75 -15.04
C LEU A 269 10.35 -7.36 -15.51
N ASP A 270 10.88 -6.88 -16.63
CA ASP A 270 12.01 -7.53 -17.31
C ASP A 270 13.38 -7.13 -16.72
N TYR A 271 13.41 -6.19 -15.77
CA TYR A 271 14.67 -5.75 -15.16
C TYR A 271 15.26 -6.75 -14.14
N TYR A 272 14.50 -7.73 -13.66
CA TYR A 272 14.96 -8.63 -12.63
C TYR A 272 16.08 -9.55 -13.10
N THR A 273 17.11 -9.67 -12.24
CA THR A 273 18.26 -10.60 -12.37
C THR A 273 18.51 -11.26 -11.03
N GLY A 274 19.28 -12.37 -11.00
CA GLY A 274 19.62 -13.04 -9.74
C GLY A 274 18.40 -13.47 -8.93
N THR A 275 18.41 -13.21 -7.63
CA THR A 275 17.35 -13.59 -6.69
C THR A 275 16.02 -12.89 -7.01
N VAL A 276 14.93 -13.66 -7.00
CA VAL A 276 13.56 -13.15 -6.96
C VAL A 276 12.76 -13.84 -5.87
N PHE A 277 11.81 -13.11 -5.28
CA PHE A 277 10.97 -13.65 -4.21
C PHE A 277 9.55 -13.08 -4.25
N GLU A 278 8.63 -13.82 -3.63
CA GLU A 278 7.23 -13.43 -3.56
C GLU A 278 6.60 -13.97 -2.27
N TRP A 279 5.82 -13.12 -1.57
CA TRP A 279 4.90 -13.59 -0.53
C TRP A 279 3.52 -13.81 -1.12
N ILE A 280 3.00 -15.00 -0.90
CA ILE A 280 1.72 -15.43 -1.41
C ILE A 280 0.79 -15.91 -0.29
N THR A 281 -0.52 -15.78 -0.53
CA THR A 281 -1.59 -16.30 0.33
C THR A 281 -2.69 -16.95 -0.50
N ASP A 282 -3.42 -17.87 0.09
CA ASP A 282 -4.60 -18.48 -0.52
C ASP A 282 -5.88 -17.66 -0.25
N ASP A 283 -5.85 -16.75 0.74
CA ASP A 283 -7.02 -15.97 1.19
C ASP A 283 -7.51 -14.94 0.16
N LEU A 284 -6.69 -14.60 -0.82
CA LEU A 284 -7.03 -13.67 -1.89
C LEU A 284 -7.34 -14.37 -3.24
N GLY A 285 -7.50 -15.69 -3.24
CA GLY A 285 -7.81 -16.49 -4.42
C GLY A 285 -6.77 -16.33 -5.52
N ALA A 286 -7.20 -16.05 -6.76
CA ALA A 286 -6.29 -15.93 -7.92
C ALA A 286 -5.25 -14.79 -7.82
N GLN A 287 -5.38 -13.88 -6.85
CA GLN A 287 -4.49 -12.73 -6.62
C GLN A 287 -3.63 -12.93 -5.35
N GLY A 288 -3.18 -14.17 -5.12
CA GLY A 288 -2.47 -14.56 -3.91
C GLY A 288 -1.15 -13.82 -3.63
N ALA A 289 -0.46 -13.29 -4.63
CA ALA A 289 0.76 -12.52 -4.43
C ALA A 289 0.47 -11.17 -3.78
N VAL A 290 0.97 -10.93 -2.58
CA VAL A 290 0.79 -9.68 -1.82
C VAL A 290 2.01 -8.78 -1.85
N CYS A 291 3.19 -9.37 -1.98
CA CYS A 291 4.48 -8.70 -2.05
C CYS A 291 5.38 -9.47 -3.00
N GLY A 292 6.20 -8.76 -3.75
CA GLY A 292 7.18 -9.40 -4.59
C GLY A 292 8.34 -8.50 -4.92
N GLY A 293 9.52 -9.10 -5.05
CA GLY A 293 10.77 -8.39 -5.26
C GLY A 293 11.88 -9.25 -5.81
N GLY A 294 13.09 -8.73 -5.72
CA GLY A 294 14.33 -9.38 -6.16
C GLY A 294 15.40 -8.40 -6.58
N ARG A 295 16.49 -8.93 -7.13
CA ARG A 295 17.61 -8.17 -7.69
C ARG A 295 17.33 -7.65 -9.09
N TYR A 296 17.90 -6.49 -9.38
CA TYR A 296 17.81 -5.82 -10.68
C TYR A 296 19.08 -4.99 -10.96
N ASP A 297 20.23 -5.64 -10.88
CA ASP A 297 21.57 -5.01 -10.93
C ASP A 297 21.83 -4.20 -12.22
N GLY A 298 21.17 -4.52 -13.34
CA GLY A 298 21.29 -3.78 -14.61
C GLY A 298 20.47 -2.52 -14.70
N LEU A 299 19.48 -2.29 -13.82
CA LEU A 299 18.50 -1.22 -13.98
C LEU A 299 19.10 0.18 -13.87
N VAL A 300 20.08 0.38 -12.97
CA VAL A 300 20.75 1.68 -12.80
C VAL A 300 21.46 2.10 -14.08
N GLU A 301 22.14 1.18 -14.77
CA GLU A 301 22.81 1.42 -16.04
C GLU A 301 21.82 1.69 -17.18
N GLU A 302 20.70 0.94 -17.24
CA GLU A 302 19.65 1.12 -18.25
C GLU A 302 18.99 2.50 -18.18
N ILE A 303 18.88 3.06 -16.96
CA ILE A 303 18.36 4.42 -16.75
C ILE A 303 19.43 5.49 -17.03
N GLY A 304 20.70 5.10 -17.24
CA GLY A 304 21.80 6.01 -17.59
C GLY A 304 22.72 6.33 -16.42
N GLY A 305 22.68 5.56 -15.34
CA GLY A 305 23.62 5.64 -14.22
C GLY A 305 24.85 4.77 -14.40
N THR A 306 25.77 4.81 -13.44
CA THR A 306 26.89 3.88 -13.36
C THR A 306 26.39 2.51 -12.90
N PRO A 307 26.88 1.38 -13.45
CA PRO A 307 26.51 0.05 -13.00
C PRO A 307 26.55 -0.06 -11.47
N THR A 308 25.42 -0.39 -10.87
CA THR A 308 25.24 -0.40 -9.42
C THR A 308 24.31 -1.55 -9.03
N PRO A 309 24.76 -2.47 -8.15
CA PRO A 309 23.87 -3.53 -7.65
C PRO A 309 22.64 -2.96 -6.98
N ALA A 310 21.50 -3.61 -7.22
CA ALA A 310 20.23 -3.13 -6.70
C ALA A 310 19.28 -4.29 -6.44
N THR A 311 18.54 -4.18 -5.34
CA THR A 311 17.52 -5.15 -4.94
C THR A 311 16.41 -4.44 -4.19
N GLY A 312 15.18 -4.94 -4.28
CA GLY A 312 14.04 -4.30 -3.64
C GLY A 312 12.78 -5.14 -3.72
N PHE A 313 11.70 -4.65 -3.12
CA PHE A 313 10.39 -5.27 -3.22
C PHE A 313 9.27 -4.23 -3.20
N ALA A 314 8.13 -4.62 -3.74
CA ALA A 314 6.90 -3.84 -3.71
C ALA A 314 5.75 -4.64 -3.06
N VAL A 315 4.95 -3.93 -2.26
CA VAL A 315 3.75 -4.44 -1.57
C VAL A 315 2.52 -3.75 -2.11
N GLY A 316 1.53 -4.50 -2.55
CA GLY A 316 0.21 -3.95 -2.90
C GLY A 316 -0.61 -3.69 -1.64
N LEU A 317 -0.78 -2.41 -1.25
CA LEU A 317 -1.39 -2.05 0.04
C LEU A 317 -2.86 -2.48 0.13
N GLU A 318 -3.63 -2.39 -0.95
CA GLU A 318 -5.03 -2.83 -0.98
C GLU A 318 -5.19 -4.31 -0.65
N ARG A 319 -4.21 -5.15 -1.04
CA ARG A 319 -4.21 -6.59 -0.72
C ARG A 319 -3.94 -6.83 0.76
N ILE A 320 -3.00 -6.09 1.34
CA ILE A 320 -2.71 -6.13 2.78
C ILE A 320 -3.90 -5.63 3.59
N VAL A 321 -4.50 -4.50 3.20
CA VAL A 321 -5.71 -3.98 3.84
C VAL A 321 -6.84 -5.01 3.80
N ALA A 322 -7.05 -5.69 2.66
CA ALA A 322 -8.07 -6.74 2.55
C ALA A 322 -7.80 -7.93 3.49
N LEU A 323 -6.54 -8.33 3.70
CA LEU A 323 -6.16 -9.35 4.68
C LEU A 323 -6.39 -8.87 6.12
N MET A 324 -5.98 -7.63 6.43
CA MET A 324 -6.19 -7.06 7.77
C MET A 324 -7.68 -6.93 8.11
N GLN A 325 -8.53 -6.61 7.12
CA GLN A 325 -9.98 -6.51 7.30
C GLN A 325 -10.67 -7.86 7.52
N SER A 326 -10.06 -8.96 7.09
CA SER A 326 -10.58 -10.32 7.35
C SER A 326 -10.16 -10.88 8.72
N GLY A 327 -9.26 -10.22 9.44
CA GLY A 327 -8.79 -10.60 10.77
C GLY A 327 -9.74 -10.16 11.90
N GLU A 328 -9.42 -10.61 13.13
CA GLU A 328 -10.25 -10.34 14.32
C GLU A 328 -10.12 -8.91 14.88
N ASN A 329 -8.95 -8.27 14.71
CA ASN A 329 -8.62 -6.96 15.31
C ASN A 329 -8.60 -5.85 14.27
N VAL A 330 -9.72 -5.61 13.60
CA VAL A 330 -9.86 -4.57 12.59
C VAL A 330 -9.94 -3.20 13.27
N PRO A 331 -9.03 -2.24 12.99
CA PRO A 331 -9.14 -0.89 13.51
C PRO A 331 -10.44 -0.22 13.07
N THR A 332 -11.13 0.40 14.01
CA THR A 332 -12.36 1.15 13.76
C THR A 332 -12.09 2.65 13.73
N PRO A 333 -12.96 3.45 13.09
CA PRO A 333 -12.89 4.90 13.17
C PRO A 333 -12.90 5.36 14.62
N LEU A 334 -12.17 6.44 14.90
CA LEU A 334 -12.17 7.05 16.22
C LEU A 334 -13.59 7.59 16.51
N GLU A 335 -14.25 7.01 17.51
CA GLU A 335 -15.48 7.57 18.05
C GLU A 335 -15.16 8.81 18.86
N PRO A 336 -15.99 9.88 18.76
CA PRO A 336 -15.78 11.07 19.56
C PRO A 336 -15.80 10.76 21.05
N HIS A 337 -14.82 11.27 21.78
CA HIS A 337 -14.80 11.13 23.23
C HIS A 337 -15.93 11.93 23.87
N ALA A 338 -16.20 13.13 23.36
CA ALA A 338 -17.24 13.99 23.87
C ALA A 338 -17.94 14.80 22.78
N TYR A 339 -19.17 15.19 23.07
CA TYR A 339 -20.00 16.08 22.23
C TYR A 339 -20.48 17.26 23.08
N LEU A 340 -20.02 18.48 22.77
CA LEU A 340 -20.43 19.70 23.46
C LEU A 340 -21.66 20.29 22.79
N LEU A 341 -22.76 20.32 23.51
CA LEU A 341 -24.00 20.95 23.07
C LEU A 341 -24.25 22.24 23.87
N ALA A 342 -24.50 23.32 23.14
CA ALA A 342 -24.76 24.65 23.70
C ALA A 342 -26.17 25.10 23.36
N VAL A 343 -26.94 25.51 24.37
CA VAL A 343 -28.33 25.98 24.25
C VAL A 343 -28.44 27.41 24.78
N GLY A 344 -28.88 28.32 23.95
CA GLY A 344 -28.91 29.76 24.23
C GLY A 344 -27.73 30.52 23.64
N ALA A 345 -27.88 31.80 23.40
CA ALA A 345 -26.91 32.61 22.68
C ALA A 345 -25.58 32.77 23.43
N GLU A 346 -25.60 32.87 24.75
CA GLU A 346 -24.38 32.98 25.57
C GLU A 346 -23.62 31.67 25.61
N ALA A 347 -24.32 30.53 25.78
CA ALA A 347 -23.74 29.20 25.74
C ALA A 347 -23.09 28.93 24.38
N GLN A 348 -23.72 29.29 23.28
CA GLN A 348 -23.15 29.14 21.93
C GLN A 348 -21.86 29.96 21.75
N ARG A 349 -21.80 31.19 22.29
CA ARG A 349 -20.57 31.99 22.25
C ARG A 349 -19.44 31.39 23.10
N ALA A 350 -19.77 30.75 24.21
CA ALA A 350 -18.80 30.14 25.12
C ALA A 350 -18.31 28.74 24.68
N ALA A 351 -19.06 28.04 23.81
CA ALA A 351 -18.82 26.67 23.47
C ALA A 351 -17.46 26.44 22.77
N HIS A 352 -17.12 27.23 21.75
CA HIS A 352 -15.85 27.06 21.04
C HIS A 352 -14.64 27.42 21.93
N PRO A 353 -14.60 28.56 22.65
CA PRO A 353 -13.49 28.82 23.59
C PRO A 353 -13.30 27.71 24.62
N LEU A 354 -14.37 27.15 25.15
CA LEU A 354 -14.31 26.02 26.08
C LEU A 354 -13.76 24.75 25.42
N ALA A 355 -14.20 24.44 24.21
CA ALA A 355 -13.73 23.29 23.49
C ALA A 355 -12.21 23.36 23.19
N GLU A 356 -11.72 24.56 22.81
CA GLU A 356 -10.28 24.75 22.59
C GLU A 356 -9.49 24.60 23.89
N GLN A 357 -9.95 25.20 25.00
CA GLN A 357 -9.34 25.02 26.32
C GLN A 357 -9.22 23.52 26.71
N LEU A 358 -10.28 22.72 26.42
CA LEU A 358 -10.26 21.29 26.69
C LEU A 358 -9.27 20.54 25.78
N ARG A 359 -9.15 20.90 24.52
CA ARG A 359 -8.18 20.31 23.57
C ARG A 359 -6.73 20.63 23.97
N ASP A 360 -6.48 21.86 24.47
CA ASP A 360 -5.16 22.28 24.93
C ASP A 360 -4.70 21.47 26.17
N VAL A 361 -5.63 21.22 27.10
CA VAL A 361 -5.33 20.51 28.36
C VAL A 361 -5.37 18.98 28.19
N LEU A 362 -6.09 18.49 27.20
CA LEU A 362 -6.26 17.05 26.89
C LEU A 362 -5.81 16.76 25.44
N PRO A 363 -4.51 16.71 25.15
CA PRO A 363 -4.01 16.39 23.81
C PRO A 363 -4.59 15.06 23.33
N GLY A 364 -5.13 15.01 22.11
CA GLY A 364 -5.79 13.82 21.56
C GLY A 364 -7.28 13.70 21.90
N LEU A 365 -7.87 14.65 22.64
CA LEU A 365 -9.32 14.69 22.87
C LEU A 365 -10.09 14.91 21.56
N CYS A 366 -10.88 13.91 21.15
CA CYS A 366 -11.86 14.06 20.07
C CYS A 366 -13.17 14.66 20.65
N LEU A 367 -13.30 15.97 20.57
CA LEU A 367 -14.44 16.72 21.05
C LEU A 367 -15.18 17.35 19.86
N LEU A 368 -16.44 16.98 19.65
CA LEU A 368 -17.33 17.63 18.69
C LEU A 368 -18.09 18.77 19.37
N VAL A 369 -18.16 19.91 18.70
CA VAL A 369 -19.05 21.02 19.13
C VAL A 369 -20.28 21.02 18.24
N ASP A 370 -21.45 21.04 18.84
CA ASP A 370 -22.73 21.03 18.11
C ASP A 370 -22.83 22.21 17.15
N ALA A 371 -23.17 21.92 15.92
CA ALA A 371 -23.31 22.90 14.86
C ALA A 371 -24.80 23.15 14.47
N GLY A 372 -25.13 24.41 14.24
CA GLY A 372 -26.42 24.80 13.71
C GLY A 372 -27.51 25.04 14.76
N PRO A 373 -28.70 25.54 14.31
CA PRO A 373 -29.81 25.85 15.17
C PRO A 373 -30.51 24.59 15.68
N GLY A 374 -31.09 24.68 16.87
CA GLY A 374 -31.88 23.58 17.43
C GLY A 374 -32.15 23.73 18.93
N ASN A 375 -33.20 23.09 19.38
CA ASN A 375 -33.51 22.98 20.80
C ASN A 375 -32.70 21.84 21.44
N PHE A 376 -32.69 21.76 22.76
CA PHE A 376 -31.97 20.75 23.53
C PHE A 376 -32.20 19.30 23.03
N LYS A 377 -33.49 18.96 22.78
CA LYS A 377 -33.82 17.58 22.32
C LYS A 377 -33.18 17.23 20.98
N ARG A 378 -33.13 18.17 20.02
CA ARG A 378 -32.47 17.96 18.73
C ARG A 378 -30.95 17.78 18.90
N LYS A 379 -30.33 18.66 19.69
CA LYS A 379 -28.88 18.63 19.96
C LYS A 379 -28.47 17.35 20.69
N MET A 380 -29.23 16.88 21.66
CA MET A 380 -29.03 15.57 22.32
C MET A 380 -29.13 14.40 21.33
N LYS A 381 -30.06 14.44 20.38
CA LYS A 381 -30.18 13.44 19.34
C LYS A 381 -28.96 13.48 18.41
N SER A 382 -28.37 14.64 18.16
CA SER A 382 -27.12 14.76 17.39
C SER A 382 -25.92 14.18 18.17
N ALA A 383 -25.83 14.45 19.47
CA ALA A 383 -24.82 13.83 20.34
C ALA A 383 -24.92 12.30 20.34
N ASP A 384 -26.12 11.76 20.43
CA ASP A 384 -26.34 10.29 20.38
C ASP A 384 -25.91 9.70 19.03
N ARG A 385 -26.27 10.34 17.92
CA ARG A 385 -25.88 9.90 16.56
C ARG A 385 -24.39 9.99 16.29
N SER A 386 -23.66 10.84 17.00
CA SER A 386 -22.21 10.97 16.85
C SER A 386 -21.43 9.83 17.46
N SER A 387 -22.07 8.92 18.18
CA SER A 387 -21.45 7.85 18.98
C SER A 387 -20.55 8.35 20.10
N ALA A 388 -20.58 9.64 20.44
CA ALA A 388 -19.78 10.19 21.53
C ALA A 388 -20.07 9.49 22.88
N LYS A 389 -19.02 9.25 23.65
CA LYS A 389 -19.12 8.65 24.99
C LYS A 389 -19.77 9.59 26.00
N LEU A 390 -19.45 10.86 25.92
CA LEU A 390 -19.95 11.90 26.82
C LEU A 390 -20.69 12.99 26.05
N ALA A 391 -21.78 13.50 26.64
CA ALA A 391 -22.36 14.78 26.25
C ALA A 391 -21.98 15.84 27.29
N LEU A 392 -21.37 16.95 26.85
CA LEU A 392 -21.08 18.14 27.64
C LEU A 392 -22.18 19.14 27.36
N ILE A 393 -22.98 19.46 28.36
CA ILE A 393 -24.15 20.31 28.23
C ILE A 393 -23.82 21.69 28.79
N LEU A 394 -24.07 22.71 27.98
CA LEU A 394 -23.87 24.12 28.31
C LEU A 394 -25.14 24.88 27.97
N GLY A 395 -25.92 25.21 28.96
CA GLY A 395 -27.11 26.02 28.88
C GLY A 395 -26.91 27.40 29.53
N GLU A 396 -27.96 28.20 29.61
CA GLU A 396 -27.93 29.52 30.26
C GLU A 396 -27.69 29.40 31.76
N ASP A 397 -28.24 28.38 32.43
CA ASP A 397 -28.02 28.11 33.83
C ASP A 397 -26.58 27.72 34.10
N GLU A 398 -26.01 26.80 33.28
CA GLU A 398 -24.61 26.38 33.38
C GLU A 398 -23.64 27.56 33.20
N ILE A 399 -23.96 28.50 32.27
CA ILE A 399 -23.16 29.72 32.09
C ILE A 399 -23.19 30.58 33.34
N ARG A 400 -24.40 30.85 33.86
CA ARG A 400 -24.59 31.70 35.04
C ARG A 400 -23.89 31.13 36.28
N GLU A 401 -23.94 29.83 36.47
CA GLU A 401 -23.38 29.11 37.61
C GLU A 401 -21.91 28.72 37.42
N GLN A 402 -21.30 29.04 36.28
CA GLN A 402 -19.93 28.63 35.93
C GLN A 402 -19.71 27.09 36.02
N ARG A 403 -20.70 26.34 35.60
CA ARG A 403 -20.73 24.88 35.64
C ARG A 403 -20.87 24.29 34.23
N ILE A 404 -20.65 22.98 34.11
CA ILE A 404 -20.91 22.19 32.93
C ILE A 404 -21.55 20.88 33.37
N THR A 405 -22.59 20.48 32.67
CA THR A 405 -23.25 19.22 32.93
C THR A 405 -22.69 18.13 31.98
N LEU A 406 -22.10 17.08 32.55
CA LEU A 406 -21.68 15.89 31.84
C LEU A 406 -22.76 14.81 31.90
N LYS A 407 -23.02 14.17 30.78
CA LYS A 407 -23.90 13.01 30.71
C LYS A 407 -23.16 11.87 30.04
N ASP A 408 -23.13 10.71 30.68
CA ASP A 408 -22.68 9.47 30.08
C ASP A 408 -23.71 9.02 29.02
N MET A 409 -23.24 8.82 27.79
CA MET A 409 -24.07 8.46 26.64
C MET A 409 -24.06 6.97 26.31
N ARG A 410 -23.11 6.20 26.89
CA ARG A 410 -22.87 4.79 26.54
C ARG A 410 -22.88 3.83 27.73
N GLY A 411 -22.77 4.35 28.95
CA GLY A 411 -22.90 3.60 30.19
C GLY A 411 -24.30 3.73 30.82
N ASP A 412 -24.37 3.87 32.13
CA ASP A 412 -25.62 3.91 32.91
C ASP A 412 -26.44 5.20 32.71
N GLY A 413 -26.03 6.09 31.80
CA GLY A 413 -26.73 7.34 31.52
C GLY A 413 -26.67 8.36 32.65
N GLY A 414 -25.75 8.21 33.60
CA GLY A 414 -25.55 9.11 34.72
C GLY A 414 -25.21 10.53 34.27
N GLN A 415 -25.73 11.51 35.03
CA GLN A 415 -25.50 12.94 34.77
C GLN A 415 -24.90 13.60 36.00
N VAL A 416 -23.83 14.38 35.80
CA VAL A 416 -23.18 15.14 36.87
C VAL A 416 -22.88 16.55 36.42
N SER A 417 -23.14 17.53 37.31
CA SER A 417 -22.78 18.92 37.07
C SER A 417 -21.48 19.23 37.85
N VAL A 418 -20.47 19.75 37.16
CA VAL A 418 -19.15 20.09 37.73
C VAL A 418 -18.79 21.54 37.48
N ALA A 419 -17.91 22.10 38.31
CA ALA A 419 -17.37 23.43 38.06
C ALA A 419 -16.60 23.46 36.73
N ARG A 420 -16.64 24.56 36.03
CA ARG A 420 -15.93 24.74 34.74
C ARG A 420 -14.43 24.55 34.88
N SER A 421 -13.84 24.82 36.03
CA SER A 421 -12.43 24.60 36.33
C SER A 421 -12.06 23.12 36.47
N GLU A 422 -13.01 22.23 36.76
CA GLU A 422 -12.79 20.80 37.03
C GLU A 422 -13.15 19.94 35.81
N ILE A 423 -13.65 20.54 34.73
CA ILE A 423 -14.19 19.80 33.58
C ILE A 423 -13.15 18.92 32.89
N ALA A 424 -11.93 19.41 32.75
CA ALA A 424 -10.87 18.66 32.08
C ALA A 424 -10.50 17.37 32.83
N GLU A 425 -10.36 17.47 34.16
CA GLU A 425 -10.11 16.31 35.02
C GLU A 425 -11.25 15.30 34.95
N LYS A 426 -12.49 15.80 35.01
CA LYS A 426 -13.66 14.94 34.96
C LYS A 426 -13.83 14.24 33.62
N VAL A 427 -13.60 14.94 32.51
CA VAL A 427 -13.57 14.34 31.16
C VAL A 427 -12.51 13.29 31.06
N ARG A 428 -11.25 13.57 31.49
CA ARG A 428 -10.14 12.60 31.51
C ARG A 428 -10.52 11.31 32.26
N ALA A 429 -11.05 11.45 33.47
CA ALA A 429 -11.48 10.30 34.30
C ALA A 429 -12.60 9.48 33.64
N SER A 430 -13.57 10.14 32.99
CA SER A 430 -14.74 9.49 32.40
C SER A 430 -14.47 8.72 31.09
N ILE A 431 -13.45 9.12 30.34
CA ILE A 431 -13.09 8.48 29.06
C ILE A 431 -11.92 7.51 29.15
N GLY A 432 -11.30 7.38 30.31
CA GLY A 432 -10.12 6.52 30.52
C GLY A 432 -8.88 6.99 29.74
N PHE A 433 -8.69 8.30 29.65
CA PHE A 433 -7.58 8.92 28.94
C PHE A 433 -6.30 8.72 29.77
N ASN A 434 -5.42 7.83 29.31
CA ASN A 434 -4.08 7.70 29.85
C ASN A 434 -3.13 8.62 29.06
N ASP A 435 -2.25 9.32 29.78
CA ASP A 435 -1.24 10.24 29.23
C ASP A 435 -0.26 9.50 28.28
#